data_e7832285cf498a414bf0b02ebf43862c
#
_entry.id   e7832285cf498a414bf0b02ebf43862c
#
_cell.length_a   1.000
_cell.length_b   1.000
_cell.length_c   1.000
_cell.angle_alpha   90.00
_cell.angle_beta   90.00
_cell.angle_gamma   90.00
#
_symmetry.space_group_name_H-M   'P 1'
#
loop_
_entity.id
_entity.type
_entity.pdbx_description
1 polymer ?
#
loop_
_entity_poly.entity_id
_entity_poly.type
_entity_poly.pdbx_seq_one_letter_code
_entity_poly.pdbx_strand_id
1 'polypeptide(L)'
;MAVTYMTEDGYNKILAEINYLEGVKRPEISAQIAEARDKGDLSENAEYDAAKEAQGIMESKLAQLKNLLSNARLIDESKVTTDAVQILNKVKIKNVNNNAVMTYTLVSDSEADLKNGKISVSTPIAKGLIGKKVGDVVDISVPSGMMRFEIMEISI
;
A
#
# COMPACT_ATOMS: atom_id res chain seq x y z
N MET A 1 9.91 2.76 15.49
CA MET A 1 8.89 2.58 14.47
C MET A 1 9.47 2.78 13.08
N ALA A 2 9.07 1.95 12.15
CA ALA A 2 9.61 2.01 10.80
C ALA A 2 9.10 3.24 10.05
N VAL A 3 10.02 3.95 9.39
CA VAL A 3 9.67 5.04 8.49
C VAL A 3 9.06 4.46 7.21
N THR A 4 7.95 5.03 6.76
CA THR A 4 7.29 4.66 5.50
C THR A 4 7.48 5.77 4.49
N TYR A 5 8.09 5.45 3.35
CA TYR A 5 8.20 6.41 2.26
C TYR A 5 6.96 6.35 1.37
N MET A 6 6.47 7.49 0.94
CA MET A 6 5.30 7.56 0.08
C MET A 6 5.31 8.81 -0.78
N THR A 7 4.52 8.79 -1.86
CA THR A 7 4.31 9.96 -2.70
C THR A 7 3.37 10.94 -2.00
N GLU A 8 3.38 12.19 -2.47
CA GLU A 8 2.42 13.20 -1.99
C GLU A 8 0.99 12.75 -2.23
N ASP A 9 0.69 12.17 -3.39
CA ASP A 9 -0.64 11.64 -3.70
C ASP A 9 -1.04 10.53 -2.73
N GLY A 10 -0.15 9.60 -2.42
CA GLY A 10 -0.40 8.54 -1.46
C GLY A 10 -0.68 9.10 -0.07
N TYR A 11 0.10 10.08 0.37
CA TYR A 11 -0.11 10.76 1.64
C TYR A 11 -1.48 11.42 1.70
N ASN A 12 -1.84 12.16 0.66
CA ASN A 12 -3.11 12.89 0.60
C ASN A 12 -4.32 11.95 0.56
N LYS A 13 -4.20 10.79 -0.08
CA LYS A 13 -5.27 9.77 -0.07
C LYS A 13 -5.51 9.23 1.33
N ILE A 14 -4.44 8.97 2.08
CA ILE A 14 -4.55 8.49 3.46
C ILE A 14 -5.16 9.57 4.34
N LEU A 15 -4.71 10.81 4.18
CA LEU A 15 -5.27 11.94 4.92
C LEU A 15 -6.76 12.12 4.66
N ALA A 16 -7.19 12.00 3.39
CA ALA A 16 -8.59 12.08 3.02
C ALA A 16 -9.42 10.95 3.67
N GLU A 17 -8.88 9.74 3.75
CA GLU A 17 -9.54 8.62 4.42
C GLU A 17 -9.67 8.86 5.92
N ILE A 18 -8.62 9.39 6.57
CA ILE A 18 -8.68 9.77 7.99
C ILE A 18 -9.80 10.79 8.21
N ASN A 19 -9.85 11.83 7.39
CA ASN A 19 -10.87 12.88 7.50
C ASN A 19 -12.27 12.31 7.31
N TYR A 20 -12.45 11.38 6.38
CA TYR A 20 -13.74 10.70 6.17
C TYR A 20 -14.14 9.87 7.39
N LEU A 21 -13.22 9.08 7.95
CA LEU A 21 -13.51 8.26 9.12
C LEU A 21 -13.87 9.11 10.33
N GLU A 22 -13.15 10.20 10.57
CA GLU A 22 -13.41 11.08 11.71
C GLU A 22 -14.64 11.97 11.52
N GLY A 23 -14.85 12.50 10.31
CA GLY A 23 -15.89 13.49 10.04
C GLY A 23 -17.21 12.93 9.58
N VAL A 24 -17.23 11.74 8.98
CA VAL A 24 -18.44 11.12 8.42
C VAL A 24 -18.75 9.79 9.10
N LYS A 25 -17.81 8.86 9.07
CA LYS A 25 -18.06 7.48 9.53
C LYS A 25 -18.25 7.41 11.07
N ARG A 26 -17.42 8.11 11.82
CA ARG A 26 -17.52 8.11 13.28
C ARG A 26 -18.87 8.66 13.77
N PRO A 27 -19.33 9.84 13.30
CA PRO A 27 -20.67 10.33 13.69
C PRO A 27 -21.80 9.40 13.27
N GLU A 28 -21.72 8.78 12.09
CA GLU A 28 -22.70 7.82 11.58
C GLU A 28 -22.81 6.62 12.53
N ILE A 29 -21.68 6.04 12.92
CA ILE A 29 -21.66 4.89 13.82
C ILE A 29 -22.14 5.29 15.22
N SER A 30 -21.79 6.47 15.71
CA SER A 30 -22.28 6.98 17.00
C SER A 30 -23.80 7.11 17.00
N ALA A 31 -24.38 7.57 15.89
CA ALA A 31 -25.84 7.64 15.73
C ALA A 31 -26.49 6.25 15.72
N GLN A 32 -25.84 5.28 15.06
CA GLN A 32 -26.32 3.90 15.04
C GLN A 32 -26.32 3.27 16.43
N ILE A 33 -25.28 3.54 17.21
CA ILE A 33 -25.18 3.06 18.60
C ILE A 33 -26.31 3.65 19.44
N ALA A 34 -26.54 4.96 19.35
CA ALA A 34 -27.60 5.64 20.08
C ALA A 34 -28.96 5.11 19.70
N GLU A 35 -29.22 4.92 18.41
CA GLU A 35 -30.49 4.37 17.91
C GLU A 35 -30.72 2.95 18.43
N ALA A 36 -29.71 2.09 18.38
CA ALA A 36 -29.80 0.71 18.85
C ALA A 36 -30.03 0.66 20.36
N ARG A 37 -29.37 1.55 21.12
CA ARG A 37 -29.54 1.65 22.56
C ARG A 37 -31.00 2.00 22.91
N ASP A 38 -31.60 2.90 22.16
CA ASP A 38 -32.97 3.35 22.38
C ASP A 38 -34.01 2.26 22.12
N LYS A 39 -33.65 1.21 21.37
CA LYS A 39 -34.56 0.12 20.99
C LYS A 39 -34.74 -0.94 22.07
N GLY A 40 -33.95 -0.93 23.14
CA GLY A 40 -34.20 -1.83 24.24
C GLY A 40 -33.00 -2.41 24.96
N ASP A 41 -33.14 -3.66 25.43
CA ASP A 41 -32.16 -4.33 26.29
C ASP A 41 -30.83 -4.56 25.57
N LEU A 42 -29.75 -4.02 26.12
CA LEU A 42 -28.40 -4.10 25.54
C LEU A 42 -27.83 -5.51 25.62
N SER A 43 -28.28 -6.36 26.55
CA SER A 43 -27.76 -7.71 26.72
C SER A 43 -28.13 -8.66 25.57
N GLU A 44 -29.22 -8.37 24.85
CA GLU A 44 -29.74 -9.20 23.76
C GLU A 44 -29.94 -8.39 22.45
N ASN A 45 -29.37 -7.20 22.37
CA ASN A 45 -29.56 -6.30 21.25
C ASN A 45 -28.48 -6.51 20.18
N ALA A 46 -28.80 -7.30 19.15
CA ALA A 46 -27.88 -7.59 18.05
C ALA A 46 -27.48 -6.35 17.25
N GLU A 47 -28.38 -5.37 17.11
CA GLU A 47 -28.08 -4.10 16.44
C GLU A 47 -27.04 -3.28 17.21
N TYR A 48 -27.15 -3.25 18.54
CA TYR A 48 -26.19 -2.59 19.39
C TYR A 48 -24.81 -3.27 19.28
N ASP A 49 -24.77 -4.59 19.36
CA ASP A 49 -23.53 -5.34 19.29
C ASP A 49 -22.85 -5.14 17.94
N ALA A 50 -23.62 -5.15 16.84
CA ALA A 50 -23.07 -4.89 15.50
C ALA A 50 -22.53 -3.47 15.37
N ALA A 51 -23.21 -2.47 15.93
CA ALA A 51 -22.75 -1.09 15.88
C ALA A 51 -21.48 -0.89 16.72
N LYS A 52 -21.37 -1.55 17.86
CA LYS A 52 -20.15 -1.51 18.69
C LYS A 52 -18.98 -2.20 18.01
N GLU A 53 -19.22 -3.30 17.33
CA GLU A 53 -18.19 -3.97 16.55
C GLU A 53 -17.69 -3.09 15.40
N ALA A 54 -18.63 -2.45 14.68
CA ALA A 54 -18.29 -1.52 13.62
C ALA A 54 -17.45 -0.35 14.13
N GLN A 55 -17.78 0.16 15.33
CA GLN A 55 -17.00 1.21 15.99
C GLN A 55 -15.56 0.75 16.24
N GLY A 56 -15.40 -0.44 16.78
CA GLY A 56 -14.08 -1.00 17.08
C GLY A 56 -13.22 -1.16 15.83
N ILE A 57 -13.80 -1.67 14.77
CA ILE A 57 -13.12 -1.84 13.46
C ILE A 57 -12.72 -0.48 12.90
N MET A 58 -13.62 0.49 12.89
CA MET A 58 -13.36 1.84 12.40
C MET A 58 -12.26 2.54 13.19
N GLU A 59 -12.32 2.50 14.52
CA GLU A 59 -11.31 3.14 15.36
C GLU A 59 -9.94 2.48 15.22
N SER A 60 -9.89 1.17 15.06
CA SER A 60 -8.64 0.44 14.78
C SER A 60 -8.03 0.86 13.45
N LYS A 61 -8.85 0.95 12.41
CA LYS A 61 -8.41 1.41 11.09
C LYS A 61 -7.87 2.84 11.16
N LEU A 62 -8.60 3.71 11.84
CA LEU A 62 -8.20 5.11 12.02
C LEU A 62 -6.86 5.22 12.73
N ALA A 63 -6.65 4.45 13.80
CA ALA A 63 -5.38 4.43 14.52
C ALA A 63 -4.22 3.97 13.63
N GLN A 64 -4.44 2.93 12.82
CA GLN A 64 -3.44 2.44 11.86
C GLN A 64 -3.07 3.52 10.85
N LEU A 65 -4.06 4.21 10.28
CA LEU A 65 -3.82 5.26 9.28
C LEU A 65 -3.08 6.45 9.90
N LYS A 66 -3.46 6.87 11.10
CA LYS A 66 -2.76 7.96 11.80
C LYS A 66 -1.31 7.59 12.11
N ASN A 67 -1.07 6.36 12.55
CA ASN A 67 0.28 5.87 12.80
C ASN A 67 1.12 5.85 11.52
N LEU A 68 0.52 5.41 10.41
CA LEU A 68 1.18 5.39 9.10
C LEU A 68 1.62 6.81 8.69
N LEU A 69 0.73 7.80 8.80
CA LEU A 69 1.07 9.19 8.48
C LEU A 69 2.12 9.79 9.41
N SER A 70 2.10 9.45 10.69
CA SER A 70 3.07 9.99 11.64
C SER A 70 4.50 9.51 11.35
N ASN A 71 4.64 8.37 10.70
CA ASN A 71 5.92 7.78 10.30
C ASN A 71 6.24 7.98 8.82
N ALA A 72 5.44 8.77 8.12
CA ALA A 72 5.60 8.97 6.68
C ALA A 72 6.72 9.95 6.36
N ARG A 73 7.42 9.67 5.25
CA ARG A 73 8.37 10.59 4.63
C ARG A 73 8.00 10.69 3.16
N LEU A 74 7.84 11.91 2.68
CA LEU A 74 7.49 12.13 1.28
C LEU A 74 8.71 11.92 0.39
N ILE A 75 8.49 11.24 -0.73
CA ILE A 75 9.51 11.02 -1.74
C ILE A 75 9.59 12.26 -2.61
N ASP A 76 10.80 12.77 -2.83
CA ASP A 76 11.02 13.87 -3.77
C ASP A 76 11.06 13.27 -5.19
N GLU A 77 9.92 13.31 -5.87
CA GLU A 77 9.78 12.74 -7.21
C GLU A 77 10.68 13.42 -8.24
N SER A 78 11.09 14.66 -7.99
CA SER A 78 11.99 15.39 -8.90
C SER A 78 13.40 14.83 -8.92
N LYS A 79 13.77 14.05 -7.90
CA LYS A 79 15.10 13.40 -7.80
C LYS A 79 15.12 11.99 -8.34
N VAL A 80 13.99 11.47 -8.79
CA VAL A 80 13.93 10.12 -9.37
C VAL A 80 14.53 10.15 -10.78
N THR A 81 15.49 9.26 -11.03
CA THR A 81 16.17 9.12 -12.31
C THR A 81 15.94 7.73 -12.89
N THR A 82 16.42 7.49 -14.11
CA THR A 82 16.31 6.21 -14.78
C THR A 82 17.66 5.53 -14.98
N ASP A 83 18.72 6.04 -14.33
CA ASP A 83 20.09 5.49 -14.45
C ASP A 83 20.21 4.08 -13.87
N ALA A 84 19.50 3.84 -12.79
CA ALA A 84 19.40 2.54 -12.14
C ALA A 84 18.01 2.41 -11.53
N VAL A 85 17.57 1.18 -11.31
CA VAL A 85 16.24 0.94 -10.72
C VAL A 85 16.17 1.51 -9.32
N GLN A 86 15.17 2.31 -9.06
CA GLN A 86 14.86 2.87 -7.75
C GLN A 86 13.35 2.99 -7.57
N ILE A 87 12.94 3.36 -6.35
CA ILE A 87 11.52 3.58 -6.07
C ILE A 87 10.90 4.58 -7.06
N LEU A 88 9.66 4.35 -7.44
CA LEU A 88 8.86 5.10 -8.43
C LEU A 88 9.24 4.85 -9.88
N ASN A 89 10.30 4.09 -10.17
CA ASN A 89 10.59 3.67 -11.54
C ASN A 89 9.58 2.63 -12.02
N LYS A 90 9.26 2.75 -13.31
CA LYS A 90 8.56 1.71 -14.05
C LYS A 90 9.63 0.86 -14.74
N VAL A 91 9.68 -0.42 -14.42
CA VAL A 91 10.72 -1.34 -14.89
C VAL A 91 10.09 -2.42 -15.75
N LYS A 92 10.59 -2.53 -16.99
CA LYS A 92 10.20 -3.59 -17.90
C LYS A 92 11.23 -4.70 -17.81
N ILE A 93 10.80 -5.88 -17.42
CA ILE A 93 11.66 -7.05 -17.23
C ILE A 93 11.22 -8.22 -18.09
N LYS A 94 12.17 -9.06 -18.48
CA LYS A 94 11.94 -10.24 -19.28
C LYS A 94 12.44 -11.46 -18.53
N ASN A 95 11.56 -12.45 -18.37
CA ASN A 95 11.97 -13.75 -17.82
C ASN A 95 12.76 -14.49 -18.90
N VAL A 96 14.06 -14.70 -18.67
CA VAL A 96 14.95 -15.30 -19.69
C VAL A 96 14.64 -16.77 -19.96
N ASN A 97 13.91 -17.44 -19.07
CA ASN A 97 13.57 -18.86 -19.23
C ASN A 97 12.42 -19.09 -20.21
N ASN A 98 11.44 -18.19 -20.24
CA ASN A 98 10.23 -18.33 -21.06
C ASN A 98 9.94 -17.12 -21.95
N ASN A 99 10.83 -16.11 -21.94
CA ASN A 99 10.71 -14.87 -22.72
C ASN A 99 9.47 -14.01 -22.38
N ALA A 100 8.80 -14.29 -21.26
CA ALA A 100 7.67 -13.48 -20.80
C ALA A 100 8.16 -12.09 -20.38
N VAL A 101 7.47 -11.05 -20.84
CA VAL A 101 7.78 -9.65 -20.52
C VAL A 101 6.72 -9.11 -19.56
N MET A 102 7.18 -8.44 -18.51
CA MET A 102 6.30 -7.83 -17.49
C MET A 102 6.81 -6.43 -17.20
N THR A 103 5.88 -5.55 -16.86
CA THR A 103 6.21 -4.17 -16.46
C THR A 103 5.67 -3.92 -15.07
N TYR A 104 6.54 -3.50 -14.15
CA TYR A 104 6.17 -3.18 -12.77
C TYR A 104 6.62 -1.77 -12.42
N THR A 105 5.80 -1.08 -11.64
CA THR A 105 6.17 0.18 -10.99
C THR A 105 6.53 -0.13 -9.55
N LEU A 106 7.71 0.30 -9.10
CA LEU A 106 8.15 0.08 -7.73
C LEU A 106 7.62 1.19 -6.84
N VAL A 107 6.91 0.82 -5.80
CA VAL A 107 6.26 1.77 -4.88
C VAL A 107 6.51 1.38 -3.43
N SER A 108 6.17 2.26 -2.51
CA SER A 108 6.18 1.91 -1.08
C SER A 108 5.07 0.91 -0.76
N ASP A 109 5.19 0.24 0.39
CA ASP A 109 4.21 -0.77 0.81
C ASP A 109 2.78 -0.24 0.82
N SER A 110 2.59 1.01 1.25
CA SER A 110 1.27 1.63 1.33
C SER A 110 0.59 1.88 -0.01
N GLU A 111 1.37 1.92 -1.09
CA GLU A 111 0.87 2.23 -2.43
C GLU A 111 0.86 1.02 -3.36
N ALA A 112 1.23 -0.16 -2.86
CA ALA A 112 1.28 -1.38 -3.66
C ALA A 112 -0.11 -1.77 -4.18
N ASP A 113 -0.17 -2.10 -5.47
CA ASP A 113 -1.39 -2.53 -6.14
C ASP A 113 -1.02 -3.42 -7.32
N LEU A 114 -0.98 -4.71 -7.07
CA LEU A 114 -0.54 -5.69 -8.06
C LEU A 114 -1.40 -5.69 -9.31
N LYS A 115 -2.70 -5.42 -9.19
CA LYS A 115 -3.61 -5.34 -10.34
C LYS A 115 -3.20 -4.26 -11.33
N ASN A 116 -2.63 -3.17 -10.83
CA ASN A 116 -2.16 -2.05 -11.65
C ASN A 116 -0.64 -2.09 -11.88
N GLY A 117 -0.01 -3.23 -11.60
CA GLY A 117 1.41 -3.41 -11.82
C GLY A 117 2.30 -2.68 -10.83
N LYS A 118 1.76 -2.28 -9.68
CA LYS A 118 2.52 -1.59 -8.63
C LYS A 118 2.95 -2.59 -7.58
N ILE A 119 4.25 -2.83 -7.47
CA ILE A 119 4.80 -3.75 -6.47
C ILE A 119 5.56 -2.99 -5.40
N SER A 120 5.46 -3.49 -4.18
CA SER A 120 6.20 -2.90 -3.06
C SER A 120 7.69 -3.13 -3.20
N VAL A 121 8.49 -2.12 -2.81
CA VAL A 121 9.95 -2.22 -2.76
C VAL A 121 10.43 -3.29 -1.79
N SER A 122 9.58 -3.77 -0.89
CA SER A 122 9.92 -4.84 0.05
C SER A 122 9.75 -6.25 -0.53
N THR A 123 9.16 -6.40 -1.72
CA THR A 123 8.99 -7.70 -2.37
C THR A 123 10.33 -8.26 -2.85
N PRO A 124 10.48 -9.61 -2.93
CA PRO A 124 11.72 -10.21 -3.44
C PRO A 124 12.09 -9.72 -4.84
N ILE A 125 11.10 -9.58 -5.73
CA ILE A 125 11.34 -9.09 -7.10
C ILE A 125 11.90 -7.66 -7.06
N ALA A 126 11.24 -6.76 -6.33
CA ALA A 126 11.69 -5.38 -6.23
C ALA A 126 13.08 -5.27 -5.62
N LYS A 127 13.34 -6.00 -4.54
CA LYS A 127 14.66 -6.01 -3.90
C LYS A 127 15.76 -6.48 -4.83
N GLY A 128 15.47 -7.46 -5.69
CA GLY A 128 16.42 -7.95 -6.66
C GLY A 128 16.68 -6.98 -7.82
N LEU A 129 15.71 -6.13 -8.13
CA LEU A 129 15.82 -5.16 -9.24
C LEU A 129 16.48 -3.85 -8.81
N ILE A 130 16.28 -3.40 -7.56
CA ILE A 130 16.78 -2.11 -7.10
C ILE A 130 18.31 -2.03 -7.24
N GLY A 131 18.78 -0.93 -7.81
CA GLY A 131 20.19 -0.68 -8.05
C GLY A 131 20.73 -1.26 -9.36
N LYS A 132 19.94 -2.03 -10.08
CA LYS A 132 20.32 -2.63 -11.35
C LYS A 132 20.06 -1.68 -12.52
N LYS A 133 20.72 -1.92 -13.63
CA LYS A 133 20.65 -1.07 -14.83
C LYS A 133 20.05 -1.84 -16.00
N VAL A 134 19.63 -1.11 -17.02
CA VAL A 134 19.19 -1.72 -18.29
C VAL A 134 20.26 -2.64 -18.82
N GLY A 135 19.87 -3.85 -19.22
CA GLY A 135 20.76 -4.89 -19.70
C GLY A 135 21.28 -5.84 -18.64
N ASP A 136 21.11 -5.49 -17.34
CA ASP A 136 21.50 -6.38 -16.26
C ASP A 136 20.57 -7.58 -16.20
N VAL A 137 21.14 -8.74 -15.87
CA VAL A 137 20.40 -9.98 -15.62
C VAL A 137 20.51 -10.30 -14.14
N VAL A 138 19.39 -10.52 -13.48
CA VAL A 138 19.33 -10.78 -12.05
C VAL A 138 18.65 -12.10 -11.76
N ASP A 139 19.17 -12.81 -10.76
CA ASP A 139 18.55 -14.02 -10.23
C ASP A 139 17.77 -13.63 -8.97
N ILE A 140 16.47 -13.94 -8.97
CA ILE A 140 15.57 -13.58 -7.87
C ILE A 140 14.95 -14.86 -7.30
N SER A 141 15.11 -15.05 -6.00
CA SER A 141 14.48 -16.15 -5.28
C SER A 141 13.05 -15.77 -4.90
N VAL A 142 12.08 -16.55 -5.39
CA VAL A 142 10.66 -16.38 -5.06
C VAL A 142 10.14 -17.71 -4.51
N PRO A 143 8.95 -17.74 -3.86
CA PRO A 143 8.43 -18.98 -3.28
C PRO A 143 8.34 -20.17 -4.26
N SER A 144 8.12 -19.89 -5.55
CA SER A 144 8.05 -20.91 -6.60
C SER A 144 9.43 -21.37 -7.09
N GLY A 145 10.53 -20.80 -6.62
CA GLY A 145 11.90 -21.15 -7.02
C GLY A 145 12.73 -19.94 -7.46
N MET A 146 13.85 -20.22 -8.12
CA MET A 146 14.74 -19.19 -8.63
C MET A 146 14.28 -18.74 -10.03
N MET A 147 14.11 -17.43 -10.21
CA MET A 147 13.76 -16.84 -11.52
C MET A 147 14.86 -15.90 -11.98
N ARG A 148 15.11 -15.87 -13.27
CA ARG A 148 16.12 -14.99 -13.87
C ARG A 148 15.43 -13.98 -14.78
N PHE A 149 15.69 -12.70 -14.53
CA PHE A 149 15.11 -11.58 -15.27
C PHE A 149 16.17 -10.69 -15.86
N GLU A 150 15.93 -10.21 -17.08
CA GLU A 150 16.72 -9.18 -17.72
C GLU A 150 15.97 -7.86 -17.67
N ILE A 151 16.65 -6.78 -17.30
CA ILE A 151 16.06 -5.44 -17.27
C ILE A 151 16.10 -4.87 -18.67
N MET A 152 14.91 -4.69 -19.26
CA MET A 152 14.76 -4.22 -20.64
C MET A 152 14.68 -2.72 -20.74
N GLU A 153 13.98 -2.07 -19.79
CA GLU A 153 13.73 -0.63 -19.81
C GLU A 153 13.45 -0.13 -18.41
N ILE A 154 13.93 1.08 -18.11
CA ILE A 154 13.63 1.81 -16.90
C ILE A 154 13.04 3.16 -17.32
N SER A 155 11.85 3.50 -16.80
CA SER A 155 11.17 4.76 -17.09
C SER A 155 10.55 5.35 -15.82
N ILE A 156 9.99 6.53 -15.95
CA ILE A 156 9.31 7.21 -14.84
C ILE A 156 7.79 7.18 -15.07
#